data_27e3c760b35410212b9cf05fbbecf4bd
#
_entry.id   27e3c760b35410212b9cf05fbbecf4bd
#
_cell.length_a   1.000
_cell.length_b   1.000
_cell.length_c   1.000
_cell.angle_alpha   90.00
_cell.angle_beta   90.00
_cell.angle_gamma   90.00
#
_symmetry.space_group_name_H-M   'P 1'
#
loop_
_entity.id
_entity.type
_entity.pdbx_description
1 polymer ?
#
loop_
_entity_poly.entity_id
_entity_poly.type
_entity_poly.pdbx_seq_one_letter_code
_entity_poly.pdbx_strand_id
1 'polypeptide(L)'
;DWQNQLFENNFPAYQKYLRDSIGILCRNYGDIGGFWFDGNWSKREMDWEEDALYSMIRSYQPNAILINNSGLSKRGQKGNLYLDTLTFEQGEINDTGSRDNGRHLAMEACQTMNHHWGAAENDLDYKTPRALIEMLNTCRRQNANYLLNIGLKGDGSVPIMSQALLHEVGIWTTMASESFYTGTLSTIKAENGVYGLDNGTYTDLYCPDIPLLGVKNVVEETTDFKSNMTLTGAVKEAKSIHWLDSGEELKFVQNGSQIQLNATGFPYGRDLIVRIARIQWKG
;
A
#
# COMPACT_ATOMS: atom_id res chain seq x y z
N ASP A 1 5.40 33.20 22.99
CA ASP A 1 6.54 32.69 22.23
C ASP A 1 6.75 33.58 21.00
N TRP A 2 7.88 34.29 20.94
CA TRP A 2 8.21 35.25 19.89
C TRP A 2 8.29 34.61 18.49
N GLN A 3 8.67 33.35 18.39
CA GLN A 3 8.73 32.62 17.12
C GLN A 3 7.32 32.39 16.55
N ASN A 4 6.33 32.07 17.38
CA ASN A 4 4.96 31.94 16.94
C ASN A 4 4.38 33.29 16.49
N GLN A 5 4.67 34.37 17.21
CA GLN A 5 4.22 35.71 16.81
C GLN A 5 4.84 36.16 15.49
N LEU A 6 6.14 35.90 15.27
CA LEU A 6 6.80 36.20 13.98
C LEU A 6 6.19 35.38 12.84
N PHE A 7 5.87 34.14 13.07
CA PHE A 7 5.20 33.30 12.08
C PHE A 7 3.81 33.84 11.74
N GLU A 8 2.97 34.10 12.73
CA GLU A 8 1.61 34.60 12.55
C GLU A 8 1.59 35.94 11.78
N ASN A 9 2.49 36.86 12.13
CA ASN A 9 2.62 38.15 11.45
C ASN A 9 3.05 38.04 9.99
N ASN A 10 3.77 36.97 9.62
CA ASN A 10 4.28 36.76 8.25
C ASN A 10 3.46 35.73 7.46
N PHE A 11 2.46 35.10 8.06
CA PHE A 11 1.70 34.03 7.42
C PHE A 11 1.04 34.45 6.10
N PRO A 12 0.40 35.63 5.97
CA PRO A 12 -0.14 36.07 4.68
C PRO A 12 0.92 36.19 3.57
N ALA A 13 2.14 36.64 3.91
CA ALA A 13 3.24 36.71 2.96
C ALA A 13 3.68 35.30 2.53
N TYR A 14 3.72 34.36 3.46
CA TYR A 14 4.00 32.94 3.16
C TYR A 14 2.92 32.33 2.27
N GLN A 15 1.64 32.57 2.55
CA GLN A 15 0.53 32.08 1.71
C GLN A 15 0.63 32.60 0.27
N LYS A 16 0.97 33.91 0.13
CA LYS A 16 1.21 34.49 -1.19
C LYS A 16 2.38 33.81 -1.90
N TYR A 17 3.50 33.63 -1.19
CA TYR A 17 4.67 32.92 -1.73
C TYR A 17 4.32 31.50 -2.17
N LEU A 18 3.57 30.75 -1.36
CA LEU A 18 3.13 29.40 -1.69
C LEU A 18 2.29 29.38 -2.97
N ARG A 19 1.28 30.26 -3.06
CA ARG A 19 0.42 30.35 -4.26
C ARG A 19 1.20 30.75 -5.51
N ASP A 20 2.10 31.75 -5.39
CA ASP A 20 2.92 32.19 -6.52
C ASP A 20 3.84 31.06 -7.01
N SER A 21 4.49 30.34 -6.09
CA SER A 21 5.40 29.22 -6.39
C SER A 21 4.66 28.07 -7.07
N ILE A 22 3.51 27.66 -6.53
CA ILE A 22 2.67 26.63 -7.14
C ILE A 22 2.14 27.09 -8.51
N GLY A 23 1.76 28.38 -8.64
CA GLY A 23 1.33 28.95 -9.90
C GLY A 23 2.43 28.91 -10.97
N ILE A 24 3.70 29.10 -10.59
CA ILE A 24 4.86 28.95 -11.50
C ILE A 24 4.97 27.48 -11.98
N LEU A 25 4.88 26.53 -11.05
CA LEU A 25 4.90 25.10 -11.39
C LEU A 25 3.78 24.75 -12.37
N CYS A 26 2.55 25.18 -12.08
CA CYS A 26 1.37 24.88 -12.92
C CYS A 26 1.50 25.41 -14.34
N ARG A 27 2.21 26.50 -14.57
CA ARG A 27 2.29 27.17 -15.90
C ARG A 27 3.52 26.79 -16.71
N ASN A 28 4.62 26.41 -16.05
CA ASN A 28 5.94 26.39 -16.72
C ASN A 28 6.47 24.98 -17.00
N TYR A 29 5.81 23.93 -16.49
CA TYR A 29 6.35 22.56 -16.52
C TYR A 29 5.44 21.56 -17.29
N GLY A 30 4.50 22.07 -18.09
CA GLY A 30 3.57 21.22 -18.82
C GLY A 30 2.53 20.55 -17.94
N ASP A 31 2.07 19.37 -18.32
CA ASP A 31 1.08 18.60 -17.56
C ASP A 31 1.72 18.00 -16.31
N ILE A 32 1.18 18.35 -15.15
CA ILE A 32 1.65 17.87 -13.84
C ILE A 32 0.76 16.73 -13.38
N GLY A 33 1.35 15.59 -12.97
CA GLY A 33 0.62 14.44 -12.47
C GLY A 33 -0.11 14.71 -11.13
N GLY A 34 0.47 15.50 -10.26
CA GLY A 34 -0.17 15.87 -8.99
C GLY A 34 0.69 16.72 -8.09
N PHE A 35 0.09 17.19 -6.99
CA PHE A 35 0.74 17.90 -5.90
C PHE A 35 0.51 17.17 -4.60
N TRP A 36 1.58 16.90 -3.88
CA TRP A 36 1.56 16.30 -2.56
C TRP A 36 1.99 17.34 -1.53
N PHE A 37 1.02 17.82 -0.73
CA PHE A 37 1.23 18.84 0.29
C PHE A 37 1.47 18.21 1.65
N ASP A 38 2.31 18.86 2.44
CA ASP A 38 2.60 18.49 3.82
C ASP A 38 2.82 19.73 4.70
N GLY A 39 2.71 19.55 6.00
CA GLY A 39 3.09 20.56 6.98
C GLY A 39 1.97 21.47 7.48
N ASN A 40 0.76 21.52 6.89
CA ASN A 40 -0.36 22.33 7.39
C ASN A 40 -0.80 21.91 8.80
N TRP A 41 -0.57 20.67 9.17
CA TRP A 41 -0.80 20.12 10.51
C TRP A 41 0.02 20.81 11.62
N SER A 42 1.12 21.50 11.28
CA SER A 42 1.96 22.23 12.24
C SER A 42 1.30 23.52 12.74
N LYS A 43 0.36 24.07 11.97
CA LYS A 43 -0.38 25.31 12.25
C LYS A 43 -1.86 25.13 11.90
N ARG A 44 -2.53 24.26 12.63
CA ARG A 44 -3.93 23.85 12.36
C ARG A 44 -4.94 24.96 12.57
N GLU A 45 -4.61 25.91 13.44
CA GLU A 45 -5.41 27.07 13.78
C GLU A 45 -5.39 28.17 12.71
N MET A 46 -4.44 28.10 11.77
CA MET A 46 -4.32 29.08 10.70
C MET A 46 -5.21 28.70 9.51
N ASP A 47 -5.81 29.71 8.89
CA ASP A 47 -6.50 29.54 7.62
C ASP A 47 -5.46 29.46 6.48
N TRP A 48 -5.27 28.28 5.91
CA TRP A 48 -4.36 28.03 4.81
C TRP A 48 -4.90 28.44 3.44
N GLU A 49 -6.14 28.97 3.39
CA GLU A 49 -6.84 29.33 2.14
C GLU A 49 -6.79 28.20 1.10
N GLU A 50 -7.00 26.96 1.55
CA GLU A 50 -6.88 25.75 0.72
C GLU A 50 -7.82 25.78 -0.48
N ASP A 51 -9.04 26.32 -0.33
CA ASP A 51 -9.99 26.44 -1.44
C ASP A 51 -9.44 27.31 -2.57
N ALA A 52 -8.82 28.43 -2.24
CA ALA A 52 -8.22 29.34 -3.22
C ALA A 52 -7.01 28.70 -3.90
N LEU A 53 -6.13 28.03 -3.11
CA LEU A 53 -4.96 27.32 -3.64
C LEU A 53 -5.35 26.19 -4.58
N TYR A 54 -6.24 25.31 -4.15
CA TYR A 54 -6.65 24.13 -4.92
C TYR A 54 -7.49 24.49 -6.14
N SER A 55 -8.36 25.50 -6.05
CA SER A 55 -9.08 26.03 -7.21
C SER A 55 -8.13 26.60 -8.26
N MET A 56 -7.09 27.32 -7.84
CA MET A 56 -6.05 27.84 -8.74
C MET A 56 -5.33 26.68 -9.46
N ILE A 57 -4.92 25.64 -8.71
CA ILE A 57 -4.28 24.46 -9.33
C ILE A 57 -5.22 23.82 -10.36
N ARG A 58 -6.47 23.58 -10.00
CA ARG A 58 -7.48 22.99 -10.90
C ARG A 58 -7.71 23.82 -12.16
N SER A 59 -7.59 25.14 -12.08
CA SER A 59 -7.77 26.03 -13.24
C SER A 59 -6.65 25.87 -14.29
N TYR A 60 -5.43 25.59 -13.84
CA TYR A 60 -4.27 25.37 -14.73
C TYR A 60 -4.04 23.89 -15.06
N GLN A 61 -4.29 23.02 -14.09
CA GLN A 61 -3.97 21.59 -14.12
C GLN A 61 -5.21 20.77 -13.69
N PRO A 62 -6.25 20.67 -14.54
CA PRO A 62 -7.52 20.07 -14.17
C PRO A 62 -7.42 18.58 -13.78
N ASN A 63 -6.43 17.88 -14.33
CA ASN A 63 -6.21 16.44 -14.11
C ASN A 63 -5.18 16.12 -13.01
N ALA A 64 -4.50 17.14 -12.45
CA ALA A 64 -3.50 16.91 -11.40
C ALA A 64 -4.14 16.33 -10.14
N ILE A 65 -3.56 15.29 -9.57
CA ILE A 65 -4.00 14.72 -8.30
C ILE A 65 -3.60 15.66 -7.15
N LEU A 66 -4.53 15.96 -6.26
CA LEU A 66 -4.27 16.76 -5.07
C LEU A 66 -4.28 15.90 -3.82
N ILE A 67 -3.16 15.87 -3.13
CA ILE A 67 -2.93 15.14 -1.89
C ILE A 67 -2.45 16.14 -0.85
N ASN A 68 -2.98 16.07 0.37
CA ASN A 68 -2.47 16.81 1.50
C ASN A 68 -2.41 15.90 2.73
N ASN A 69 -1.21 15.74 3.29
CA ASN A 69 -0.99 15.04 4.54
C ASN A 69 -1.39 15.90 5.73
N SER A 70 -2.68 16.24 5.81
CA SER A 70 -3.22 17.17 6.81
C SER A 70 -3.36 16.59 8.23
N GLY A 71 -2.97 15.33 8.41
CA GLY A 71 -3.33 14.66 9.62
C GLY A 71 -2.29 13.77 10.28
N LEU A 72 -1.10 14.25 10.64
CA LEU A 72 -0.15 13.47 11.44
C LEU A 72 -0.78 12.80 12.68
N SER A 73 -1.72 13.48 13.34
CA SER A 73 -2.47 12.93 14.49
C SER A 73 -3.87 12.42 14.14
N LYS A 74 -4.34 12.63 12.91
CA LYS A 74 -5.65 12.21 12.43
C LYS A 74 -5.50 11.59 11.03
N ARG A 75 -4.79 10.48 10.98
CA ARG A 75 -4.59 9.70 9.76
C ARG A 75 -5.93 9.42 9.09
N GLY A 76 -5.97 9.53 7.77
CA GLY A 76 -7.21 9.38 7.01
C GLY A 76 -8.20 10.53 7.17
N GLN A 77 -7.77 11.71 7.60
CA GLN A 77 -8.64 12.89 7.64
C GLN A 77 -9.05 13.28 6.21
N LYS A 78 -10.36 13.37 5.97
CA LYS A 78 -10.91 13.63 4.63
C LYS A 78 -10.58 15.02 4.10
N GLY A 79 -10.24 15.99 4.97
CA GLY A 79 -9.74 17.31 4.62
C GLY A 79 -10.64 18.09 3.65
N ASN A 80 -9.99 18.93 2.82
CA ASN A 80 -10.65 19.79 1.86
C ASN A 80 -11.35 19.00 0.74
N LEU A 81 -12.45 19.56 0.21
CA LEU A 81 -13.26 18.89 -0.83
C LEU A 81 -12.54 18.71 -2.18
N TYR A 82 -11.50 19.47 -2.46
CA TYR A 82 -10.68 19.33 -3.67
C TYR A 82 -9.67 18.19 -3.63
N LEU A 83 -9.39 17.64 -2.46
CA LEU A 83 -8.45 16.54 -2.31
C LEU A 83 -8.96 15.26 -2.97
N ASP A 84 -8.05 14.51 -3.58
CA ASP A 84 -8.32 13.26 -4.29
C ASP A 84 -7.93 12.02 -3.47
N THR A 85 -7.08 12.18 -2.45
CA THR A 85 -6.48 11.07 -1.72
C THR A 85 -6.51 11.32 -0.20
N LEU A 86 -6.80 10.26 0.56
CA LEU A 86 -6.55 10.18 2.00
C LEU A 86 -5.17 9.61 2.24
N THR A 87 -4.39 10.24 3.13
CA THR A 87 -3.07 9.76 3.54
C THR A 87 -3.09 9.11 4.92
N PHE A 88 -2.35 8.03 5.08
CA PHE A 88 -2.18 7.29 6.33
C PHE A 88 -0.69 7.18 6.64
N GLU A 89 -0.10 8.28 7.15
CA GLU A 89 1.33 8.32 7.47
C GLU A 89 1.66 7.39 8.63
N GLN A 90 2.63 6.49 8.41
CA GLN A 90 3.09 5.49 9.40
C GLN A 90 1.95 4.72 10.07
N GLY A 91 0.82 4.54 9.37
CA GLY A 91 -0.38 3.93 9.90
C GLY A 91 -1.01 2.91 8.96
N GLU A 92 -1.99 2.21 9.51
CA GLU A 92 -2.84 1.31 8.75
C GLU A 92 -3.99 2.07 8.09
N ILE A 93 -4.41 1.58 6.94
CA ILE A 93 -5.60 2.10 6.26
C ILE A 93 -6.84 1.59 7.01
N ASN A 94 -7.61 2.52 7.54
CA ASN A 94 -8.79 2.24 8.37
C ASN A 94 -10.04 3.00 7.90
N ASP A 95 -10.07 3.44 6.65
CA ASP A 95 -11.21 4.13 6.02
C ASP A 95 -11.58 3.43 4.71
N THR A 96 -12.73 3.76 4.17
CA THR A 96 -13.23 3.29 2.87
C THR A 96 -13.02 4.29 1.75
N GLY A 97 -12.53 5.48 2.03
CA GLY A 97 -12.42 6.59 1.09
C GLY A 97 -13.74 7.27 0.72
N SER A 98 -14.87 6.85 1.30
CA SER A 98 -16.18 7.43 0.97
C SER A 98 -16.39 8.79 1.64
N ARG A 99 -16.97 9.76 0.91
CA ARG A 99 -17.46 11.04 1.43
C ARG A 99 -18.98 11.09 1.45
N ASP A 100 -19.54 11.94 2.32
CA ASP A 100 -20.99 12.11 2.45
C ASP A 100 -21.65 12.64 1.15
N ASN A 101 -20.89 13.30 0.28
CA ASN A 101 -21.34 13.76 -1.04
C ASN A 101 -21.25 12.69 -2.12
N GLY A 102 -20.99 11.42 -1.79
CA GLY A 102 -20.86 10.30 -2.71
C GLY A 102 -19.54 10.24 -3.48
N ARG A 103 -18.61 11.22 -3.32
CA ARG A 103 -17.28 11.17 -3.92
C ARG A 103 -16.42 10.14 -3.20
N HIS A 104 -15.70 9.34 -3.98
CA HIS A 104 -14.69 8.41 -3.45
C HIS A 104 -13.31 9.03 -3.53
N LEU A 105 -12.57 8.96 -2.44
CA LEU A 105 -11.17 9.34 -2.37
C LEU A 105 -10.31 8.10 -2.54
N ALA A 106 -9.21 8.22 -3.29
CA ALA A 106 -8.16 7.23 -3.22
C ALA A 106 -7.57 7.19 -1.80
N MET A 107 -6.90 6.11 -1.48
CA MET A 107 -6.20 5.95 -0.20
C MET A 107 -4.73 5.68 -0.44
N GLU A 108 -3.87 6.18 0.43
CA GLU A 108 -2.43 5.99 0.34
C GLU A 108 -1.84 5.78 1.73
N ALA A 109 -1.13 4.67 1.94
CA ALA A 109 -0.28 4.50 3.11
C ALA A 109 1.12 5.02 2.77
N CYS A 110 1.57 6.06 3.51
CA CYS A 110 2.88 6.66 3.38
C CYS A 110 3.78 6.18 4.52
N GLN A 111 4.85 5.45 4.21
CA GLN A 111 5.71 4.82 5.22
C GLN A 111 7.19 4.89 4.86
N THR A 112 8.03 4.83 5.88
CA THR A 112 9.48 4.73 5.76
C THR A 112 9.96 3.27 5.85
N MET A 113 11.17 2.99 5.36
CA MET A 113 11.82 1.68 5.55
C MET A 113 12.39 1.50 6.96
N ASN A 114 12.78 2.58 7.63
CA ASN A 114 13.27 2.64 9.01
C ASN A 114 12.54 3.76 9.77
N HIS A 115 13.08 4.31 10.84
CA HIS A 115 12.44 5.37 11.63
C HIS A 115 12.56 6.78 11.01
N HIS A 116 13.34 6.95 9.93
CA HIS A 116 13.65 8.26 9.36
C HIS A 116 13.15 8.42 7.92
N TRP A 117 12.69 9.64 7.60
CA TRP A 117 12.33 10.02 6.23
C TRP A 117 13.56 10.31 5.36
N GLY A 118 14.57 10.94 5.94
CA GLY A 118 15.86 11.20 5.32
C GLY A 118 16.89 10.10 5.62
N ALA A 119 18.08 10.23 5.06
CA ALA A 119 19.19 9.35 5.37
C ALA A 119 19.64 9.53 6.84
N ALA A 120 19.72 8.42 7.57
CA ALA A 120 20.20 8.35 8.94
C ALA A 120 21.20 7.19 9.04
N GLU A 121 22.48 7.50 9.03
CA GLU A 121 23.55 6.49 8.95
C GLU A 121 23.57 5.52 10.16
N ASN A 122 23.11 6.00 11.31
CA ASN A 122 23.07 5.22 12.56
C ASN A 122 21.71 4.52 12.81
N ASP A 123 20.72 4.72 11.95
CA ASP A 123 19.45 4.01 12.05
C ASP A 123 19.51 2.73 11.21
N LEU A 124 19.79 1.63 11.87
CA LEU A 124 19.83 0.30 11.29
C LEU A 124 18.56 -0.52 11.59
N ASP A 125 17.57 0.09 12.21
CA ASP A 125 16.29 -0.56 12.52
C ASP A 125 15.34 -0.52 11.31
N TYR A 126 15.71 -1.27 10.31
CA TYR A 126 14.91 -1.40 9.09
C TYR A 126 13.74 -2.37 9.27
N LYS A 127 12.61 -2.03 8.66
CA LYS A 127 11.50 -2.99 8.48
C LYS A 127 12.02 -4.23 7.73
N THR A 128 11.52 -5.39 8.12
CA THR A 128 11.87 -6.64 7.43
C THR A 128 11.25 -6.68 6.03
N PRO A 129 11.80 -7.45 5.07
CA PRO A 129 11.15 -7.70 3.78
C PRO A 129 9.71 -8.18 3.96
N ARG A 130 9.46 -9.00 4.98
CA ARG A 130 8.13 -9.46 5.35
C ARG A 130 7.18 -8.30 5.64
N ALA A 131 7.57 -7.38 6.52
CA ALA A 131 6.74 -6.24 6.88
C ALA A 131 6.42 -5.32 5.67
N LEU A 132 7.39 -5.12 4.77
CA LEU A 132 7.20 -4.32 3.56
C LEU A 132 6.22 -4.99 2.58
N ILE A 133 6.37 -6.30 2.34
CA ILE A 133 5.50 -7.06 1.44
C ILE A 133 4.09 -7.22 2.03
N GLU A 134 3.96 -7.46 3.34
CA GLU A 134 2.65 -7.53 4.01
C GLU A 134 1.91 -6.19 3.95
N MET A 135 2.60 -5.05 4.12
CA MET A 135 1.99 -3.74 3.98
C MET A 135 1.58 -3.47 2.52
N LEU A 136 2.42 -3.82 1.55
CA LEU A 136 2.08 -3.72 0.13
C LEU A 136 0.81 -4.52 -0.20
N ASN A 137 0.68 -5.74 0.33
CA ASN A 137 -0.51 -6.57 0.19
C ASN A 137 -1.73 -5.99 0.91
N THR A 138 -1.54 -5.41 2.09
CA THR A 138 -2.61 -4.73 2.82
C THR A 138 -3.17 -3.56 2.02
N CYS A 139 -2.31 -2.73 1.44
CA CYS A 139 -2.71 -1.65 0.55
C CYS A 139 -3.46 -2.19 -0.67
N ARG A 140 -2.92 -3.22 -1.32
CA ARG A 140 -3.55 -3.81 -2.52
C ARG A 140 -4.94 -4.38 -2.24
N ARG A 141 -5.10 -5.11 -1.12
CA ARG A 141 -6.38 -5.66 -0.67
C ARG A 141 -7.43 -4.57 -0.42
N GLN A 142 -7.01 -3.39 0.02
CA GLN A 142 -7.88 -2.25 0.30
C GLN A 142 -8.02 -1.30 -0.90
N ASN A 143 -7.47 -1.65 -2.06
CA ASN A 143 -7.42 -0.82 -3.26
C ASN A 143 -6.79 0.55 -2.99
N ALA A 144 -5.68 0.55 -2.26
CA ALA A 144 -4.93 1.74 -1.87
C ALA A 144 -3.51 1.72 -2.44
N ASN A 145 -2.92 2.90 -2.56
CA ASN A 145 -1.53 3.07 -2.92
C ASN A 145 -0.60 2.84 -1.72
N TYR A 146 0.59 2.30 -1.98
CA TYR A 146 1.66 2.21 -1.00
C TYR A 146 2.81 3.12 -1.41
N LEU A 147 2.99 4.22 -0.68
CA LEU A 147 4.10 5.14 -0.85
C LEU A 147 5.21 4.76 0.14
N LEU A 148 6.21 4.01 -0.34
CA LEU A 148 7.37 3.61 0.47
C LEU A 148 8.51 4.59 0.27
N ASN A 149 8.81 5.36 1.30
CA ASN A 149 9.88 6.35 1.30
C ASN A 149 11.25 5.71 1.52
N ILE A 150 12.25 6.24 0.81
CA ILE A 150 13.67 5.91 0.95
C ILE A 150 14.43 7.19 1.24
N GLY A 151 15.17 7.22 2.36
CA GLY A 151 16.09 8.32 2.66
C GLY A 151 17.36 8.23 1.80
N LEU A 152 17.49 9.09 0.80
CA LEU A 152 18.68 9.14 -0.05
C LEU A 152 19.86 9.75 0.71
N LYS A 153 21.09 9.30 0.40
CA LYS A 153 22.32 9.92 0.92
C LYS A 153 22.52 11.32 0.32
N GLY A 154 23.42 12.10 0.90
CA GLY A 154 23.70 13.46 0.46
C GLY A 154 24.20 13.59 -0.99
N ASP A 155 24.76 12.53 -1.57
CA ASP A 155 25.16 12.43 -2.98
C ASP A 155 24.03 11.92 -3.90
N GLY A 156 22.83 11.69 -3.37
CA GLY A 156 21.69 11.17 -4.11
C GLY A 156 21.66 9.64 -4.25
N SER A 157 22.66 8.93 -3.74
CA SER A 157 22.68 7.46 -3.81
C SER A 157 21.71 6.81 -2.82
N VAL A 158 21.20 5.63 -3.19
CA VAL A 158 20.34 4.81 -2.31
C VAL A 158 21.22 4.07 -1.30
N PRO A 159 20.93 4.11 0.01
CA PRO A 159 21.62 3.29 1.01
C PRO A 159 21.58 1.80 0.68
N ILE A 160 22.69 1.09 0.94
CA ILE A 160 22.81 -0.34 0.57
C ILE A 160 21.72 -1.23 1.19
N MET A 161 21.33 -0.95 2.43
CA MET A 161 20.23 -1.69 3.08
C MET A 161 18.90 -1.48 2.37
N SER A 162 18.61 -0.24 1.96
CA SER A 162 17.40 0.06 1.18
C SER A 162 17.42 -0.63 -0.18
N GLN A 163 18.59 -0.70 -0.86
CA GLN A 163 18.74 -1.44 -2.11
C GLN A 163 18.44 -2.93 -1.93
N ALA A 164 19.00 -3.55 -0.88
CA ALA A 164 18.78 -4.97 -0.58
C ALA A 164 17.30 -5.27 -0.32
N LEU A 165 16.65 -4.45 0.52
CA LEU A 165 15.22 -4.60 0.82
C LEU A 165 14.33 -4.42 -0.42
N LEU A 166 14.64 -3.42 -1.26
CA LEU A 166 13.91 -3.21 -2.53
C LEU A 166 14.12 -4.38 -3.50
N HIS A 167 15.31 -4.98 -3.49
CA HIS A 167 15.58 -6.16 -4.31
C HIS A 167 14.70 -7.34 -3.90
N GLU A 168 14.57 -7.61 -2.60
CA GLU A 168 13.70 -8.66 -2.07
C GLU A 168 12.21 -8.41 -2.41
N VAL A 169 11.75 -7.16 -2.21
CA VAL A 169 10.40 -6.77 -2.63
C VAL A 169 10.23 -6.94 -4.14
N GLY A 170 11.27 -6.61 -4.93
CA GLY A 170 11.30 -6.78 -6.38
C GLY A 170 11.17 -8.23 -6.84
N ILE A 171 11.83 -9.18 -6.17
CA ILE A 171 11.70 -10.62 -6.45
C ILE A 171 10.24 -11.05 -6.24
N TRP A 172 9.64 -10.67 -5.10
CA TRP A 172 8.26 -11.01 -4.79
C TRP A 172 7.27 -10.38 -5.79
N THR A 173 7.41 -9.08 -6.09
CA THR A 173 6.52 -8.39 -7.03
C THR A 173 6.65 -8.92 -8.46
N THR A 174 7.83 -9.40 -8.86
CA THR A 174 8.04 -10.04 -10.16
C THR A 174 7.24 -11.34 -10.26
N MET A 175 7.29 -12.20 -9.23
CA MET A 175 6.50 -13.42 -9.17
C MET A 175 4.99 -13.14 -9.22
N ALA A 176 4.55 -12.09 -8.50
CA ALA A 176 3.13 -11.71 -8.41
C ALA A 176 2.62 -10.88 -9.60
N SER A 177 3.48 -10.44 -10.52
CA SER A 177 3.24 -9.33 -11.45
C SER A 177 2.00 -9.48 -12.32
N GLU A 178 1.68 -10.69 -12.80
CA GLU A 178 0.55 -10.92 -13.70
C GLU A 178 -0.82 -10.51 -13.13
N SER A 179 -1.06 -10.79 -11.84
CA SER A 179 -2.33 -10.45 -11.18
C SER A 179 -2.21 -9.24 -10.25
N PHE A 180 -1.03 -9.00 -9.66
CA PHE A 180 -0.87 -7.96 -8.67
C PHE A 180 -1.14 -6.56 -9.23
N TYR A 181 -0.65 -6.25 -10.43
CA TYR A 181 -0.80 -4.94 -11.06
C TYR A 181 -2.06 -4.81 -11.90
N THR A 182 -2.52 -5.88 -12.54
CA THR A 182 -3.62 -5.81 -13.51
C THR A 182 -4.91 -6.48 -13.06
N GLY A 183 -4.85 -7.36 -12.05
CA GLY A 183 -6.01 -8.07 -11.54
C GLY A 183 -6.99 -7.15 -10.82
N THR A 184 -8.26 -7.52 -10.82
CA THR A 184 -9.32 -6.87 -10.03
C THR A 184 -9.59 -7.67 -8.76
N LEU A 185 -10.06 -7.00 -7.70
CA LEU A 185 -10.41 -7.70 -6.47
C LEU A 185 -11.50 -8.74 -6.74
N SER A 186 -11.23 -9.97 -6.36
CA SER A 186 -12.16 -11.10 -6.49
C SER A 186 -13.25 -11.06 -5.42
N THR A 187 -14.37 -11.73 -5.73
CA THR A 187 -15.41 -12.02 -4.72
C THR A 187 -14.98 -13.08 -3.71
N ILE A 188 -13.90 -13.82 -3.99
CA ILE A 188 -13.38 -14.87 -3.11
C ILE A 188 -12.78 -14.24 -1.86
N LYS A 189 -13.22 -14.73 -0.71
CA LYS A 189 -12.76 -14.30 0.61
C LYS A 189 -12.41 -15.50 1.47
N ALA A 190 -11.44 -15.31 2.34
CA ALA A 190 -11.12 -16.23 3.43
C ALA A 190 -10.75 -15.44 4.68
N GLU A 191 -10.56 -16.12 5.79
CA GLU A 191 -10.05 -15.56 7.04
C GLU A 191 -8.57 -15.19 6.91
N ASN A 192 -8.00 -14.55 7.94
CA ASN A 192 -6.56 -14.25 8.08
C ASN A 192 -5.97 -13.37 6.96
N GLY A 193 -6.77 -12.43 6.44
CA GLY A 193 -6.27 -11.46 5.48
C GLY A 193 -6.05 -12.00 4.05
N VAL A 194 -6.44 -13.24 3.77
CA VAL A 194 -6.41 -13.81 2.43
C VAL A 194 -7.37 -13.07 1.51
N TYR A 195 -6.91 -12.72 0.31
CA TYR A 195 -7.73 -12.07 -0.71
C TYR A 195 -7.38 -12.59 -2.11
N GLY A 196 -8.29 -12.44 -3.04
CA GLY A 196 -8.12 -12.86 -4.43
C GLY A 196 -7.99 -11.70 -5.39
N LEU A 197 -7.19 -11.88 -6.44
CA LEU A 197 -7.14 -11.01 -7.61
C LEU A 197 -7.49 -11.82 -8.88
N ASP A 198 -8.52 -11.38 -9.60
CA ASP A 198 -8.98 -11.98 -10.85
C ASP A 198 -8.37 -11.30 -12.06
N ASN A 199 -7.93 -12.09 -13.04
CA ASN A 199 -7.56 -11.60 -14.37
C ASN A 199 -8.49 -12.11 -15.50
N GLY A 200 -9.62 -12.71 -15.12
CA GLY A 200 -10.60 -13.31 -16.05
C GLY A 200 -10.38 -14.79 -16.35
N THR A 201 -9.15 -15.27 -16.38
CA THR A 201 -8.80 -16.68 -16.69
C THR A 201 -8.56 -17.48 -15.42
N TYR A 202 -7.97 -16.87 -14.42
CA TYR A 202 -7.64 -17.47 -13.12
C TYR A 202 -7.84 -16.44 -11.99
N THR A 203 -7.85 -16.93 -10.77
CA THR A 203 -7.79 -16.09 -9.55
C THR A 203 -6.54 -16.43 -8.77
N ASP A 204 -5.73 -15.43 -8.48
CA ASP A 204 -4.60 -15.58 -7.58
C ASP A 204 -5.02 -15.21 -6.16
N LEU A 205 -4.85 -16.15 -5.22
CA LEU A 205 -5.10 -15.98 -3.79
C LEU A 205 -3.81 -15.58 -3.09
N TYR A 206 -3.81 -14.44 -2.47
CA TYR A 206 -2.70 -13.91 -1.68
C TYR A 206 -2.87 -14.33 -0.22
N CYS A 207 -1.94 -15.14 0.28
CA CYS A 207 -2.02 -15.84 1.57
C CYS A 207 -0.90 -15.35 2.51
N PRO A 208 -1.14 -14.32 3.36
CA PRO A 208 -0.09 -13.72 4.19
C PRO A 208 0.36 -14.62 5.36
N ASP A 209 -0.52 -15.43 5.93
CA ASP A 209 -0.25 -16.16 7.18
C ASP A 209 0.01 -17.66 6.99
N ILE A 210 0.70 -18.03 5.91
CA ILE A 210 1.09 -19.43 5.73
C ILE A 210 2.30 -19.74 6.62
N PRO A 211 2.24 -20.75 7.51
CA PRO A 211 3.34 -21.09 8.41
C PRO A 211 4.54 -21.65 7.65
N LEU A 212 5.73 -21.33 8.17
CA LEU A 212 6.97 -21.99 7.73
C LEU A 212 7.02 -23.41 8.30
N LEU A 213 7.21 -24.40 7.43
CA LEU A 213 7.47 -25.78 7.85
C LEU A 213 8.86 -25.87 8.49
N GLY A 214 8.97 -26.56 9.61
CA GLY A 214 10.24 -26.85 10.26
C GLY A 214 10.78 -25.76 11.20
N VAL A 215 10.09 -24.61 11.36
CA VAL A 215 10.55 -23.55 12.28
C VAL A 215 10.43 -23.95 13.76
N LYS A 216 9.51 -24.84 14.10
CA LYS A 216 9.28 -25.19 15.51
C LYS A 216 10.21 -26.28 16.05
N ASN A 217 10.72 -27.18 15.23
CA ASN A 217 11.64 -28.20 15.71
C ASN A 217 12.45 -28.81 14.56
N VAL A 218 13.75 -28.75 14.71
CA VAL A 218 14.70 -29.55 13.91
C VAL A 218 14.53 -31.05 14.18
N VAL A 219 13.68 -31.45 15.13
CA VAL A 219 13.57 -32.81 15.67
C VAL A 219 12.19 -33.43 15.55
N GLU A 220 11.12 -32.66 15.38
CA GLU A 220 9.79 -33.21 15.12
C GLU A 220 9.41 -33.00 13.67
N GLU A 221 9.31 -34.07 12.91
CA GLU A 221 8.61 -34.12 11.64
C GLU A 221 7.15 -33.77 11.86
N THR A 222 6.85 -32.48 12.00
CA THR A 222 5.46 -32.03 11.99
C THR A 222 4.97 -32.01 10.55
N THR A 223 4.61 -33.18 10.06
CA THR A 223 3.95 -33.39 8.77
C THR A 223 2.57 -32.74 8.68
N ASP A 224 2.08 -32.06 9.71
CA ASP A 224 0.69 -31.61 9.85
C ASP A 224 0.49 -30.10 9.94
N PHE A 225 1.42 -29.26 9.47
CA PHE A 225 1.09 -27.88 9.22
C PHE A 225 0.28 -27.71 7.93
N LYS A 226 -0.94 -28.21 7.98
CA LYS A 226 -1.95 -27.95 6.97
C LYS A 226 -2.82 -26.82 7.46
N SER A 227 -2.65 -25.61 6.94
CA SER A 227 -3.67 -24.58 7.13
C SER A 227 -4.83 -24.90 6.19
N ASN A 228 -5.83 -25.58 6.72
CA ASN A 228 -7.10 -25.73 6.02
C ASN A 228 -7.72 -24.35 5.91
N MET A 229 -7.92 -23.90 4.69
CA MET A 229 -8.59 -22.64 4.39
C MET A 229 -9.97 -22.88 3.88
N THR A 230 -10.94 -22.16 4.40
CA THR A 230 -12.29 -22.07 3.83
C THR A 230 -12.40 -20.82 2.98
N LEU A 231 -12.45 -20.99 1.67
CA LEU A 231 -12.71 -19.91 0.72
C LEU A 231 -14.21 -19.84 0.46
N THR A 232 -14.76 -18.64 0.39
CA THR A 232 -16.16 -18.36 0.04
C THR A 232 -16.25 -17.41 -1.13
N GLY A 233 -17.38 -17.41 -1.86
CA GLY A 233 -17.59 -16.48 -2.96
C GLY A 233 -17.06 -16.94 -4.32
N ALA A 234 -16.70 -18.23 -4.47
CA ALA A 234 -16.37 -18.79 -5.77
C ALA A 234 -17.60 -18.80 -6.69
N VAL A 235 -17.47 -18.19 -7.87
CA VAL A 235 -18.57 -18.10 -8.86
C VAL A 235 -18.45 -19.12 -10.00
N LYS A 236 -17.30 -19.82 -10.07
CA LYS A 236 -16.99 -20.86 -11.06
C LYS A 236 -16.50 -22.11 -10.36
N GLU A 237 -16.46 -23.22 -11.10
CA GLU A 237 -15.87 -24.46 -10.62
C GLU A 237 -14.35 -24.45 -10.82
N ALA A 238 -13.61 -24.73 -9.76
CA ALA A 238 -12.16 -24.82 -9.83
C ALA A 238 -11.72 -26.10 -10.58
N LYS A 239 -10.77 -25.96 -11.48
CA LYS A 239 -10.13 -27.07 -12.19
C LYS A 239 -8.94 -27.60 -11.41
N SER A 240 -8.07 -26.71 -10.96
CA SER A 240 -6.88 -26.98 -10.15
C SER A 240 -6.51 -25.77 -9.32
N ILE A 241 -5.77 -25.99 -8.24
CA ILE A 241 -5.17 -24.95 -7.41
C ILE A 241 -3.73 -25.32 -7.17
N HIS A 242 -2.80 -24.41 -7.38
CA HIS A 242 -1.37 -24.66 -7.17
C HIS A 242 -0.65 -23.42 -6.64
N TRP A 243 0.44 -23.65 -5.90
CA TRP A 243 1.32 -22.55 -5.49
C TRP A 243 2.10 -21.99 -6.68
N LEU A 244 2.16 -20.66 -6.83
CA LEU A 244 2.94 -20.03 -7.91
C LEU A 244 4.45 -20.22 -7.73
N ASP A 245 4.93 -20.26 -6.50
CA ASP A 245 6.35 -20.32 -6.16
C ASP A 245 6.97 -21.69 -6.44
N SER A 246 6.22 -22.76 -6.30
CA SER A 246 6.71 -24.14 -6.41
C SER A 246 6.04 -24.97 -7.52
N GLY A 247 4.88 -24.52 -8.00
CA GLY A 247 4.03 -25.30 -8.88
C GLY A 247 3.32 -26.48 -8.18
N GLU A 248 3.45 -26.61 -6.85
CA GLU A 248 2.83 -27.67 -6.09
C GLU A 248 1.30 -27.60 -6.19
N GLU A 249 0.68 -28.71 -6.61
CA GLU A 249 -0.77 -28.82 -6.69
C GLU A 249 -1.38 -29.02 -5.30
N LEU A 250 -2.37 -28.20 -4.97
CA LEU A 250 -3.03 -28.20 -3.69
C LEU A 250 -4.34 -29.03 -3.73
N LYS A 251 -4.54 -29.84 -2.71
CA LYS A 251 -5.79 -30.59 -2.56
C LYS A 251 -6.91 -29.66 -2.10
N PHE A 252 -8.06 -29.77 -2.74
CA PHE A 252 -9.26 -29.01 -2.38
C PHE A 252 -10.53 -29.82 -2.59
N VAL A 253 -11.60 -29.38 -1.93
CA VAL A 253 -12.98 -29.86 -2.16
C VAL A 253 -13.85 -28.62 -2.35
N GLN A 254 -14.62 -28.58 -3.44
CA GLN A 254 -15.54 -27.50 -3.71
C GLN A 254 -17.00 -27.96 -3.57
N ASN A 255 -17.79 -27.20 -2.81
CA ASN A 255 -19.24 -27.36 -2.67
C ASN A 255 -19.92 -26.03 -3.01
N GLY A 256 -20.42 -25.90 -4.23
CA GLY A 256 -21.01 -24.65 -4.72
C GLY A 256 -19.99 -23.51 -4.71
N SER A 257 -20.30 -22.43 -3.99
CA SER A 257 -19.43 -21.25 -3.87
C SER A 257 -18.34 -21.38 -2.79
N GLN A 258 -18.27 -22.49 -2.09
CA GLN A 258 -17.30 -22.74 -1.03
C GLN A 258 -16.21 -23.73 -1.49
N ILE A 259 -14.95 -23.39 -1.22
CA ILE A 259 -13.79 -24.25 -1.47
C ILE A 259 -13.08 -24.49 -0.14
N GLN A 260 -12.93 -25.76 0.23
CA GLN A 260 -12.07 -26.21 1.31
C GLN A 260 -10.68 -26.49 0.71
N LEU A 261 -9.71 -25.64 0.99
CA LEU A 261 -8.35 -25.73 0.45
C LEU A 261 -7.40 -26.24 1.53
N ASN A 262 -6.60 -27.23 1.20
CA ASN A 262 -5.51 -27.69 2.04
C ASN A 262 -4.22 -26.98 1.60
N ALA A 263 -3.95 -25.82 2.22
CA ALA A 263 -2.77 -25.03 1.94
C ALA A 263 -1.55 -25.58 2.68
N THR A 264 -0.57 -26.09 1.96
CA THR A 264 0.69 -26.56 2.54
C THR A 264 1.58 -25.37 2.96
N GLY A 265 2.35 -25.54 4.02
CA GLY A 265 3.27 -24.51 4.52
C GLY A 265 4.50 -24.32 3.62
N PHE A 266 5.32 -23.32 3.93
CA PHE A 266 6.60 -23.09 3.27
C PHE A 266 7.60 -24.19 3.57
N PRO A 267 8.36 -24.71 2.57
CA PRO A 267 9.57 -25.49 2.85
C PRO A 267 10.62 -24.63 3.58
N TYR A 268 11.36 -25.23 4.51
CA TYR A 268 12.48 -24.55 5.15
C TYR A 268 13.49 -24.04 4.11
N GLY A 269 13.96 -22.79 4.28
CA GLY A 269 14.95 -22.17 3.38
C GLY A 269 14.35 -21.51 2.12
N ARG A 270 13.02 -21.36 2.02
CA ARG A 270 12.38 -20.55 0.99
C ARG A 270 11.75 -19.30 1.59
N ASP A 271 12.07 -18.15 0.99
CA ASP A 271 11.79 -16.81 1.54
C ASP A 271 10.55 -16.14 0.92
N LEU A 272 9.47 -16.86 0.74
CA LEU A 272 8.26 -16.24 0.17
C LEU A 272 7.27 -15.87 1.27
N ILE A 273 7.18 -14.58 1.51
CA ILE A 273 6.54 -13.99 2.69
C ILE A 273 5.02 -14.02 2.59
N VAL A 274 4.47 -13.66 1.44
CA VAL A 274 3.06 -13.83 1.09
C VAL A 274 3.00 -14.84 -0.03
N ARG A 275 2.49 -16.03 0.25
CA ARG A 275 2.37 -17.07 -0.75
C ARG A 275 1.17 -16.84 -1.64
N ILE A 276 1.28 -17.20 -2.91
CA ILE A 276 0.21 -17.00 -3.89
C ILE A 276 -0.23 -18.35 -4.43
N ALA A 277 -1.51 -18.67 -4.23
CA ALA A 277 -2.13 -19.87 -4.81
C ALA A 277 -2.99 -19.49 -6.01
N ARG A 278 -2.72 -20.06 -7.18
CA ARG A 278 -3.49 -19.81 -8.40
C ARG A 278 -4.62 -20.82 -8.55
N ILE A 279 -5.85 -20.33 -8.62
CA ILE A 279 -7.03 -21.11 -8.97
C ILE A 279 -7.22 -21.02 -10.48
N GLN A 280 -7.14 -22.16 -11.16
CA GLN A 280 -7.57 -22.29 -12.56
C GLN A 280 -9.05 -22.68 -12.57
N TRP A 281 -9.86 -21.94 -13.33
CA TRP A 281 -11.27 -22.21 -13.46
C TRP A 281 -11.57 -23.20 -14.59
N LYS A 282 -12.64 -23.99 -14.46
CA LYS A 282 -13.20 -24.72 -15.60
C LYS A 282 -13.80 -23.72 -16.58
N GLY A 283 -13.62 -23.95 -17.86
CA GLY A 283 -14.15 -23.12 -18.93
C GLY A 283 -15.66 -23.18 -19.03
#